data_d5d3533bf30ffd6c381f8810a828ec1c
#
_entry.id   d5d3533bf30ffd6c381f8810a828ec1c
#
_cell.length_a   1.000
_cell.length_b   1.000
_cell.length_c   1.000
_cell.angle_alpha   90.00
_cell.angle_beta   90.00
_cell.angle_gamma   90.00
#
_symmetry.space_group_name_H-M   'P 1'
#
loop_
_entity.id
_entity.type
_entity.pdbx_description
1 polymer ?
#
loop_
_entity_poly.entity_id
_entity_poly.type
_entity_poly.pdbx_seq_one_letter_code
_entity_poly.pdbx_strand_id
1 'polypeptide(L)'
;ASYPTFDQNEHKEIPSYQDAISTSTYEPGSVMKPFTYAIAMDTNVYPYNQTFQSYQFWYNYDPNTAKISRVAIGTETPYPYIADALDEDFGTITFDQGLAFSSNVGICELLANYVNYSQYCDYLDKFGFFQKVNTPCVAQSLGVKNVGLPTDYLSTGFGQASSITVLQLCQAYTSIFNDGTMMRPYVIDSIVDSDTGQTVKKYKKKAVGTPISSQTAKEVQELMSHVTDEGASGHRFKMDGIDLLMKTGTAQIYNENLGKYDPDYHTSSVMAAAPADDPKVMVYYGLVSTNITSYSAEPFKKIMRDTLQTYGVSTTPT
;
A
#
# COMPACT_ATOMS: atom_id res chain seq x y z
N ALA A 1 9.33 4.59 12.95
CA ALA A 1 8.90 4.83 14.33
C ALA A 1 7.40 4.59 14.45
N SER A 2 6.97 4.02 15.54
CA SER A 2 5.55 3.86 15.89
C SER A 2 5.16 4.82 17.02
N TYR A 3 3.88 5.17 17.09
CA TYR A 3 3.34 5.94 18.20
C TYR A 3 1.97 5.34 18.63
N PRO A 4 1.68 5.21 19.90
CA PRO A 4 2.57 5.50 21.04
C PRO A 4 3.81 4.60 21.08
N THR A 5 4.91 5.15 21.56
CA THR A 5 6.15 4.42 21.83
C THR A 5 6.37 4.33 23.34
N PHE A 6 7.40 3.61 23.78
CA PHE A 6 7.74 3.53 25.19
C PHE A 6 9.11 4.18 25.46
N ASP A 7 9.27 4.75 26.66
CA ASP A 7 10.55 5.19 27.18
C ASP A 7 11.22 4.01 27.89
N GLN A 8 12.42 3.64 27.44
CA GLN A 8 13.19 2.55 28.06
C GLN A 8 13.61 2.83 29.51
N ASN A 9 13.56 4.09 29.94
CA ASN A 9 13.88 4.51 31.30
C ASN A 9 12.63 4.49 32.22
N GLU A 10 11.42 4.42 31.66
CA GLU A 10 10.14 4.42 32.38
C GLU A 10 9.49 3.03 32.31
N HIS A 11 10.00 2.09 33.11
CA HIS A 11 9.59 0.68 33.05
C HIS A 11 8.16 0.37 33.57
N LYS A 12 7.51 1.31 34.25
CA LYS A 12 6.27 1.03 34.98
C LYS A 12 4.99 1.12 34.16
N GLU A 13 5.00 1.79 33.02
CA GLU A 13 3.82 2.09 32.22
C GLU A 13 3.97 1.74 30.75
N ILE A 14 4.74 0.68 30.42
CA ILE A 14 4.91 0.25 29.05
C ILE A 14 3.70 -0.59 28.63
N PRO A 15 2.80 -0.08 27.78
CA PRO A 15 1.59 -0.80 27.37
C PRO A 15 1.90 -2.01 26.50
N SER A 16 2.98 -1.94 25.73
CA SER A 16 3.47 -3.04 24.90
C SER A 16 4.94 -2.85 24.56
N TYR A 17 5.71 -3.95 24.59
CA TYR A 17 7.08 -4.02 24.06
C TYR A 17 7.11 -4.38 22.57
N GLN A 18 5.96 -4.58 21.93
CA GLN A 18 5.86 -4.94 20.53
C GLN A 18 5.76 -3.68 19.67
N ASP A 19 6.55 -3.65 18.60
CA ASP A 19 6.47 -2.58 17.61
C ASP A 19 5.27 -2.80 16.68
N ALA A 20 4.34 -1.86 16.67
CA ALA A 20 3.13 -1.92 15.84
C ALA A 20 3.43 -2.05 14.33
N ILE A 21 4.54 -1.51 13.85
CA ILE A 21 4.93 -1.60 12.43
C ILE A 21 5.10 -3.05 11.99
N SER A 22 5.55 -3.93 12.87
CA SER A 22 5.88 -5.32 12.55
C SER A 22 4.87 -6.33 13.11
N THR A 23 4.09 -5.96 14.12
CA THR A 23 3.20 -6.90 14.82
C THR A 23 1.72 -6.60 14.66
N SER A 24 1.33 -5.35 14.45
CA SER A 24 -0.07 -5.00 14.19
C SER A 24 -0.40 -5.24 12.73
N THR A 25 -1.46 -6.00 12.48
CA THR A 25 -2.00 -6.22 11.15
C THR A 25 -3.20 -5.33 10.92
N TYR A 26 -3.36 -4.86 9.71
CA TYR A 26 -4.44 -3.97 9.31
C TYR A 26 -4.75 -4.14 7.82
N GLU A 27 -5.92 -3.73 7.40
CA GLU A 27 -6.26 -3.63 6.00
C GLU A 27 -5.58 -2.37 5.41
N PRO A 28 -4.66 -2.52 4.44
CA PRO A 28 -3.82 -1.40 4.00
C PRO A 28 -4.57 -0.30 3.22
N GLY A 29 -5.74 -0.64 2.68
CA GLY A 29 -6.50 0.26 1.82
C GLY A 29 -5.77 0.56 0.51
N SER A 30 -6.06 1.70 -0.07
CA SER A 30 -5.63 2.06 -1.43
C SER A 30 -4.12 2.13 -1.67
N VAL A 31 -3.28 2.05 -0.64
CA VAL A 31 -1.83 1.86 -0.82
C VAL A 31 -1.50 0.45 -1.36
N MET A 32 -2.48 -0.45 -1.43
CA MET A 32 -2.34 -1.76 -2.08
C MET A 32 -2.47 -1.68 -3.61
N LYS A 33 -3.18 -0.70 -4.15
CA LYS A 33 -3.50 -0.59 -5.58
C LYS A 33 -2.30 -0.63 -6.52
N PRO A 34 -1.16 0.04 -6.24
CA PRO A 34 0.01 -0.06 -7.10
C PRO A 34 0.50 -1.48 -7.36
N PHE A 35 0.30 -2.41 -6.42
CA PHE A 35 0.63 -3.83 -6.64
C PHE A 35 -0.33 -4.49 -7.61
N THR A 36 -1.62 -4.19 -7.56
CA THR A 36 -2.60 -4.72 -8.54
C THR A 36 -2.30 -4.21 -9.95
N TYR A 37 -1.93 -2.94 -10.10
CA TYR A 37 -1.46 -2.38 -11.36
C TYR A 37 -0.16 -3.05 -11.81
N ALA A 38 0.81 -3.21 -10.93
CA ALA A 38 2.07 -3.90 -11.22
C ALA A 38 1.84 -5.34 -11.71
N ILE A 39 0.90 -6.07 -11.11
CA ILE A 39 0.55 -7.42 -11.54
C ILE A 39 -0.03 -7.40 -12.96
N ALA A 40 -0.96 -6.49 -13.25
CA ALA A 40 -1.53 -6.38 -14.59
C ALA A 40 -0.49 -6.03 -15.66
N MET A 41 0.45 -5.15 -15.35
CA MET A 41 1.55 -4.76 -16.24
C MET A 41 2.55 -5.89 -16.43
N ASP A 42 3.03 -6.49 -15.35
CA ASP A 42 4.06 -7.54 -15.38
C ASP A 42 3.58 -8.84 -16.04
N THR A 43 2.27 -9.08 -16.01
CA THR A 43 1.62 -10.19 -16.73
C THR A 43 1.19 -9.84 -18.16
N ASN A 44 1.49 -8.63 -18.64
CA ASN A 44 1.16 -8.11 -19.98
C ASN A 44 -0.34 -8.09 -20.31
N VAL A 45 -1.17 -7.84 -19.29
CA VAL A 45 -2.63 -7.73 -19.46
C VAL A 45 -3.18 -6.35 -19.10
N TYR A 46 -2.30 -5.39 -18.79
CA TYR A 46 -2.73 -4.03 -18.47
C TYR A 46 -3.40 -3.36 -19.66
N PRO A 47 -4.61 -2.81 -19.52
CA PRO A 47 -5.39 -2.27 -20.64
C PRO A 47 -4.98 -0.83 -20.97
N TYR A 48 -3.79 -0.65 -21.52
CA TYR A 48 -3.27 0.65 -21.95
C TYR A 48 -4.27 1.40 -22.84
N ASN A 49 -4.47 2.68 -22.59
CA ASN A 49 -5.37 3.56 -23.34
C ASN A 49 -6.86 3.15 -23.33
N GLN A 50 -7.24 2.18 -22.54
CA GLN A 50 -8.66 1.83 -22.36
C GLN A 50 -9.26 2.63 -21.21
N THR A 51 -10.59 2.72 -21.23
CA THR A 51 -11.37 3.43 -20.22
C THR A 51 -12.36 2.50 -19.55
N PHE A 52 -12.80 2.89 -18.38
CA PHE A 52 -13.89 2.24 -17.66
C PHE A 52 -14.83 3.30 -17.07
N GLN A 53 -16.06 2.90 -16.76
CA GLN A 53 -17.00 3.74 -16.03
C GLN A 53 -16.75 3.59 -14.53
N SER A 54 -16.42 4.67 -13.83
CA SER A 54 -16.20 4.72 -12.38
C SER A 54 -17.52 4.64 -11.59
N TYR A 55 -17.54 5.08 -10.35
CA TYR A 55 -18.64 5.18 -9.42
C TYR A 55 -18.98 3.87 -8.72
N GLN A 56 -19.63 2.89 -9.37
CA GLN A 56 -20.06 1.64 -8.75
C GLN A 56 -19.80 0.44 -9.65
N PHE A 57 -19.34 -0.66 -9.06
CA PHE A 57 -19.11 -1.95 -9.70
C PHE A 57 -20.13 -2.95 -9.16
N TRP A 58 -21.21 -3.14 -9.92
CA TRP A 58 -22.22 -4.17 -9.68
C TRP A 58 -21.85 -5.40 -10.47
N TYR A 59 -21.91 -6.61 -9.86
CA TYR A 59 -21.40 -7.80 -10.51
C TYR A 59 -22.16 -9.07 -10.12
N ASN A 60 -22.04 -10.06 -10.99
CA ASN A 60 -22.36 -11.45 -10.71
C ASN A 60 -21.10 -12.30 -10.78
N TYR A 61 -21.15 -13.45 -10.13
CA TYR A 61 -20.08 -14.44 -10.15
C TYR A 61 -20.67 -15.80 -10.57
N ASP A 62 -20.03 -16.43 -11.55
CA ASP A 62 -20.33 -17.79 -11.97
C ASP A 62 -19.35 -18.78 -11.32
N PRO A 63 -19.78 -19.60 -10.36
CA PRO A 63 -18.89 -20.54 -9.66
C PRO A 63 -18.38 -21.68 -10.56
N ASN A 64 -19.03 -21.96 -11.70
CA ASN A 64 -18.59 -23.01 -12.61
C ASN A 64 -17.39 -22.57 -13.46
N THR A 65 -17.33 -21.29 -13.79
CA THR A 65 -16.27 -20.72 -14.62
C THR A 65 -15.32 -19.82 -13.81
N ALA A 66 -15.62 -19.59 -12.53
CA ALA A 66 -14.95 -18.65 -11.66
C ALA A 66 -14.89 -17.21 -12.26
N LYS A 67 -15.88 -16.86 -13.07
CA LYS A 67 -15.93 -15.57 -13.76
C LYS A 67 -16.74 -14.54 -12.99
N ILE A 68 -16.12 -13.38 -12.74
CA ILE A 68 -16.80 -12.17 -12.30
C ILE A 68 -17.22 -11.38 -13.55
N SER A 69 -18.46 -10.95 -13.58
CA SER A 69 -19.00 -10.17 -14.72
C SER A 69 -19.74 -8.95 -14.21
N ARG A 70 -19.31 -7.76 -14.65
CA ARG A 70 -19.99 -6.51 -14.33
C ARG A 70 -21.40 -6.52 -14.90
N VAL A 71 -22.37 -6.00 -14.13
CA VAL A 71 -23.76 -5.82 -14.53
C VAL A 71 -24.17 -4.35 -14.38
N ALA A 72 -25.34 -3.99 -14.90
CA ALA A 72 -25.85 -2.64 -14.79
C ALA A 72 -26.10 -2.22 -13.34
N ILE A 73 -25.89 -0.94 -13.05
CA ILE A 73 -26.16 -0.35 -11.72
C ILE A 73 -27.63 -0.59 -11.36
N GLY A 74 -27.84 -1.06 -10.11
CA GLY A 74 -29.19 -1.38 -9.60
C GLY A 74 -29.69 -2.76 -9.99
N THR A 75 -28.90 -3.59 -10.68
CA THR A 75 -29.25 -4.99 -10.92
C THR A 75 -29.23 -5.76 -9.59
N GLU A 76 -30.29 -6.49 -9.29
CA GLU A 76 -30.32 -7.36 -8.12
C GLU A 76 -29.30 -8.49 -8.27
N THR A 77 -28.34 -8.56 -7.33
CA THR A 77 -27.30 -9.59 -7.28
C THR A 77 -27.14 -10.08 -5.85
N PRO A 78 -26.64 -11.32 -5.63
CA PRO A 78 -26.36 -11.80 -4.29
C PRO A 78 -25.11 -11.18 -3.67
N TYR A 79 -24.36 -10.36 -4.42
CA TYR A 79 -23.12 -9.72 -3.99
C TYR A 79 -23.32 -8.23 -3.77
N PRO A 80 -22.71 -7.65 -2.71
CA PRO A 80 -22.71 -6.20 -2.53
C PRO A 80 -21.94 -5.53 -3.66
N TYR A 81 -22.43 -4.40 -4.16
CA TYR A 81 -21.64 -3.59 -5.08
C TYR A 81 -20.42 -2.96 -4.38
N ILE A 82 -19.40 -2.68 -5.16
CA ILE A 82 -18.19 -1.97 -4.71
C ILE A 82 -18.26 -0.57 -5.32
N ALA A 83 -18.06 0.46 -4.48
CA ALA A 83 -18.06 1.85 -4.91
C ALA A 83 -16.67 2.48 -4.80
N ASP A 84 -16.47 3.56 -5.55
CA ASP A 84 -15.36 4.48 -5.31
C ASP A 84 -15.54 5.18 -3.96
N ALA A 85 -14.45 5.64 -3.36
CA ALA A 85 -14.50 6.22 -2.02
C ALA A 85 -15.43 7.44 -1.98
N LEU A 86 -16.23 7.56 -0.92
CA LEU A 86 -17.23 8.61 -0.75
C LEU A 86 -18.30 8.67 -1.85
N ASP A 87 -18.54 7.54 -2.54
CA ASP A 87 -19.45 7.45 -3.68
C ASP A 87 -19.14 8.49 -4.79
N GLU A 88 -17.84 8.82 -4.98
CA GLU A 88 -17.42 9.75 -6.03
C GLU A 88 -17.66 9.13 -7.43
N ASP A 89 -18.17 9.95 -8.33
CA ASP A 89 -18.33 9.61 -9.74
C ASP A 89 -17.37 10.43 -10.60
N PHE A 90 -16.31 9.77 -11.08
CA PHE A 90 -15.32 10.38 -11.99
C PHE A 90 -15.74 10.25 -13.47
N GLY A 91 -16.93 9.68 -13.75
CA GLY A 91 -17.37 9.40 -15.11
C GLY A 91 -16.57 8.29 -15.78
N THR A 92 -16.40 8.42 -17.10
CA THR A 92 -15.54 7.52 -17.89
C THR A 92 -14.08 8.00 -17.83
N ILE A 93 -13.22 7.22 -17.23
CA ILE A 93 -11.81 7.55 -17.02
C ILE A 93 -10.89 6.43 -17.54
N THR A 94 -9.62 6.76 -17.82
CA THR A 94 -8.60 5.76 -18.14
C THR A 94 -8.16 4.99 -16.89
N PHE A 95 -7.52 3.83 -17.07
CA PHE A 95 -6.94 3.10 -15.93
C PHE A 95 -5.83 3.90 -15.26
N ASP A 96 -5.04 4.67 -16.01
CA ASP A 96 -4.02 5.56 -15.44
C ASP A 96 -4.63 6.60 -14.50
N GLN A 97 -5.70 7.27 -14.95
CA GLN A 97 -6.49 8.18 -14.11
C GLN A 97 -7.10 7.44 -12.90
N GLY A 98 -7.49 6.18 -13.08
CA GLY A 98 -8.00 5.33 -12.00
C GLY A 98 -7.03 5.18 -10.83
N LEU A 99 -5.71 5.08 -11.08
CA LEU A 99 -4.72 5.07 -10.00
C LEU A 99 -4.56 6.46 -9.36
N ALA A 100 -4.51 7.52 -10.16
CA ALA A 100 -4.38 8.90 -9.69
C ALA A 100 -5.56 9.34 -8.80
N PHE A 101 -6.79 9.01 -9.20
CA PHE A 101 -8.01 9.29 -8.44
C PHE A 101 -8.29 8.25 -7.34
N SER A 102 -7.52 7.18 -7.33
CA SER A 102 -7.68 6.09 -6.34
C SER A 102 -8.99 5.29 -6.49
N SER A 103 -9.46 5.05 -7.73
CA SER A 103 -10.69 4.31 -7.99
C SER A 103 -10.61 2.86 -7.51
N ASN A 104 -11.60 2.42 -6.72
CA ASN A 104 -11.83 1.01 -6.37
C ASN A 104 -12.42 0.26 -7.56
N VAL A 105 -13.28 0.93 -8.31
CA VAL A 105 -13.95 0.36 -9.49
C VAL A 105 -12.92 -0.01 -10.56
N GLY A 106 -11.88 0.83 -10.77
CA GLY A 106 -10.78 0.51 -11.67
C GLY A 106 -10.03 -0.77 -11.28
N ILE A 107 -9.84 -1.01 -9.98
CA ILE A 107 -9.26 -2.27 -9.47
C ILE A 107 -10.19 -3.46 -9.75
N CYS A 108 -11.49 -3.30 -9.50
CA CYS A 108 -12.47 -4.36 -9.80
C CYS A 108 -12.49 -4.72 -11.29
N GLU A 109 -12.40 -3.73 -12.17
CA GLU A 109 -12.31 -3.94 -13.63
C GLU A 109 -11.02 -4.69 -14.02
N LEU A 110 -9.87 -4.34 -13.44
CA LEU A 110 -8.61 -5.05 -13.67
C LEU A 110 -8.71 -6.52 -13.27
N LEU A 111 -9.22 -6.78 -12.06
CA LEU A 111 -9.31 -8.13 -11.51
C LEU A 111 -10.41 -8.99 -12.16
N ALA A 112 -11.52 -8.40 -12.57
CA ALA A 112 -12.61 -9.13 -13.18
C ALA A 112 -12.36 -9.49 -14.66
N ASN A 113 -11.65 -8.62 -15.40
CA ASN A 113 -11.56 -8.72 -16.85
C ASN A 113 -10.16 -9.05 -17.39
N TYR A 114 -9.10 -8.77 -16.63
CA TYR A 114 -7.74 -8.86 -17.15
C TYR A 114 -6.83 -9.76 -16.34
N VAL A 115 -6.78 -9.61 -15.02
CA VAL A 115 -5.84 -10.36 -14.18
C VAL A 115 -6.42 -11.72 -13.80
N ASN A 116 -5.66 -12.77 -14.02
CA ASN A 116 -6.03 -14.11 -13.61
C ASN A 116 -5.92 -14.29 -12.08
N TYR A 117 -6.92 -14.90 -11.46
CA TYR A 117 -6.97 -15.13 -10.01
C TYR A 117 -5.73 -15.86 -9.46
N SER A 118 -5.30 -16.93 -10.11
CA SER A 118 -4.12 -17.69 -9.66
C SER A 118 -2.85 -16.85 -9.74
N GLN A 119 -2.66 -16.13 -10.85
CA GLN A 119 -1.54 -15.22 -11.02
C GLN A 119 -1.54 -14.10 -9.96
N TYR A 120 -2.71 -13.51 -9.68
CA TYR A 120 -2.84 -12.52 -8.62
C TYR A 120 -2.37 -13.05 -7.27
N CYS A 121 -2.84 -14.24 -6.88
CA CYS A 121 -2.45 -14.89 -5.64
C CYS A 121 -0.94 -15.20 -5.57
N ASP A 122 -0.35 -15.67 -6.68
CA ASP A 122 1.08 -15.96 -6.78
C ASP A 122 1.92 -14.69 -6.64
N TYR A 123 1.46 -13.56 -7.20
CA TYR A 123 2.15 -12.28 -7.07
C TYR A 123 2.07 -11.71 -5.65
N LEU A 124 0.94 -11.85 -4.95
CA LEU A 124 0.86 -11.49 -3.55
C LEU A 124 1.94 -12.21 -2.72
N ASP A 125 2.15 -13.50 -3.00
CA ASP A 125 3.19 -14.28 -2.34
C ASP A 125 4.61 -13.86 -2.78
N LYS A 126 4.83 -13.52 -4.06
CA LYS A 126 6.12 -12.98 -4.57
C LYS A 126 6.46 -11.63 -3.93
N PHE A 127 5.47 -10.77 -3.68
CA PHE A 127 5.66 -9.51 -2.95
C PHE A 127 5.92 -9.70 -1.46
N GLY A 128 5.84 -10.95 -0.96
CA GLY A 128 6.11 -11.28 0.43
C GLY A 128 4.99 -10.91 1.40
N PHE A 129 3.78 -10.66 0.90
CA PHE A 129 2.61 -10.49 1.75
C PHE A 129 2.25 -11.80 2.45
N PHE A 130 1.67 -11.69 3.65
CA PHE A 130 1.24 -12.81 4.49
C PHE A 130 2.38 -13.76 4.91
N GLN A 131 3.64 -13.29 4.83
CA GLN A 131 4.85 -14.03 5.18
C GLN A 131 5.71 -13.21 6.13
N LYS A 132 6.61 -13.89 6.86
CA LYS A 132 7.61 -13.18 7.67
C LYS A 132 8.63 -12.47 6.77
N VAL A 133 8.84 -11.20 7.04
CA VAL A 133 9.91 -10.40 6.40
C VAL A 133 11.31 -10.87 6.82
N ASN A 134 11.38 -11.58 7.97
CA ASN A 134 12.63 -12.07 8.57
C ASN A 134 13.63 -10.95 8.91
N THR A 135 13.11 -9.79 9.31
CA THR A 135 13.92 -8.71 9.88
C THR A 135 14.56 -9.17 11.18
N PRO A 136 15.88 -9.07 11.34
CA PRO A 136 16.58 -9.55 12.53
C PRO A 136 16.10 -8.88 13.81
N CYS A 137 15.92 -9.66 14.87
CA CYS A 137 15.57 -9.21 16.21
C CYS A 137 14.24 -8.43 16.32
N VAL A 138 13.31 -8.65 15.39
CA VAL A 138 12.01 -8.00 15.38
C VAL A 138 10.91 -9.07 15.41
N ALA A 139 9.98 -8.96 16.36
CA ALA A 139 8.78 -9.78 16.38
C ALA A 139 7.89 -9.43 15.18
N GLN A 140 7.22 -10.42 14.58
CA GLN A 140 6.48 -10.20 13.34
C GLN A 140 5.19 -11.01 13.30
N SER A 141 4.11 -10.37 12.87
CA SER A 141 2.85 -11.01 12.49
C SER A 141 2.83 -11.31 10.99
N LEU A 142 1.98 -12.27 10.59
CA LEU A 142 1.88 -12.69 9.18
C LEU A 142 0.78 -11.94 8.42
N GLY A 143 -0.26 -11.47 9.12
CA GLY A 143 -1.48 -11.00 8.49
C GLY A 143 -2.40 -12.16 8.07
N VAL A 144 -3.45 -11.83 7.35
CA VAL A 144 -4.46 -12.78 6.89
C VAL A 144 -4.71 -12.57 5.40
N LYS A 145 -4.50 -13.62 4.59
CA LYS A 145 -4.85 -13.64 3.16
C LYS A 145 -6.31 -14.10 3.02
N ASN A 146 -7.18 -13.21 2.64
CA ASN A 146 -8.60 -13.49 2.42
C ASN A 146 -8.98 -13.15 0.97
N VAL A 147 -9.01 -14.16 0.12
CA VAL A 147 -9.30 -14.06 -1.31
C VAL A 147 -10.25 -15.16 -1.79
N GLY A 148 -10.87 -15.89 -0.86
CA GLY A 148 -11.66 -17.09 -1.17
C GLY A 148 -13.03 -16.79 -1.77
N LEU A 149 -13.62 -15.66 -1.44
CA LEU A 149 -14.89 -15.21 -2.01
C LEU A 149 -14.65 -14.15 -3.10
N PRO A 150 -15.54 -14.04 -4.09
CA PRO A 150 -15.41 -13.02 -5.14
C PRO A 150 -15.26 -11.60 -4.61
N THR A 151 -16.06 -11.24 -3.59
CA THR A 151 -15.99 -9.94 -2.93
C THR A 151 -14.63 -9.72 -2.25
N ASP A 152 -14.12 -10.74 -1.54
CA ASP A 152 -12.84 -10.65 -0.83
C ASP A 152 -11.67 -10.52 -1.81
N TYR A 153 -11.73 -11.26 -2.94
CA TYR A 153 -10.75 -11.17 -4.01
C TYR A 153 -10.68 -9.74 -4.59
N LEU A 154 -11.84 -9.18 -4.97
CA LEU A 154 -11.92 -7.82 -5.49
C LEU A 154 -11.44 -6.81 -4.44
N SER A 155 -11.88 -6.97 -3.19
CA SER A 155 -11.53 -6.06 -2.09
C SER A 155 -10.05 -6.11 -1.73
N THR A 156 -9.42 -7.28 -1.77
CA THR A 156 -7.96 -7.41 -1.54
C THR A 156 -7.16 -6.60 -2.57
N GLY A 157 -7.66 -6.47 -3.80
CA GLY A 157 -7.02 -5.69 -4.85
C GLY A 157 -6.86 -4.19 -4.52
N PHE A 158 -7.77 -3.64 -3.74
CA PHE A 158 -7.68 -2.25 -3.26
C PHE A 158 -7.38 -2.15 -1.76
N GLY A 159 -6.98 -3.27 -1.12
CA GLY A 159 -6.42 -3.32 0.22
C GLY A 159 -7.43 -3.47 1.35
N GLN A 160 -8.60 -4.05 1.09
CA GLN A 160 -9.56 -4.48 2.09
C GLN A 160 -9.70 -6.01 2.10
N ALA A 161 -10.44 -6.58 3.03
CA ALA A 161 -10.63 -8.01 3.27
C ALA A 161 -9.38 -8.77 3.74
N SER A 162 -8.18 -8.44 3.26
CA SER A 162 -6.91 -9.04 3.70
C SER A 162 -6.10 -8.10 4.56
N SER A 163 -5.43 -8.61 5.60
CA SER A 163 -4.63 -7.79 6.52
C SER A 163 -3.14 -8.11 6.42
N ILE A 164 -2.31 -7.07 6.51
CA ILE A 164 -0.85 -7.15 6.46
C ILE A 164 -0.23 -6.25 7.52
N THR A 165 1.07 -6.39 7.76
CA THR A 165 1.82 -5.43 8.59
C THR A 165 2.41 -4.30 7.74
N VAL A 166 2.67 -3.15 8.35
CA VAL A 166 3.41 -2.04 7.70
C VAL A 166 4.79 -2.49 7.23
N LEU A 167 5.43 -3.39 7.99
CA LEU A 167 6.75 -3.93 7.62
C LEU A 167 6.70 -4.72 6.30
N GLN A 168 5.67 -5.57 6.10
CA GLN A 168 5.45 -6.29 4.84
C GLN A 168 5.19 -5.31 3.69
N LEU A 169 4.34 -4.31 3.92
CA LEU A 169 4.05 -3.28 2.93
C LEU A 169 5.31 -2.54 2.50
N CYS A 170 6.13 -2.09 3.45
CA CYS A 170 7.39 -1.41 3.17
C CYS A 170 8.35 -2.31 2.39
N GLN A 171 8.49 -3.60 2.76
CA GLN A 171 9.31 -4.53 1.99
C GLN A 171 8.85 -4.63 0.54
N ALA A 172 7.55 -4.86 0.32
CA ALA A 172 6.98 -4.99 -1.02
C ALA A 172 7.19 -3.74 -1.87
N TYR A 173 6.98 -2.55 -1.30
CA TYR A 173 7.19 -1.28 -2.00
C TYR A 173 8.62 -1.04 -2.44
N THR A 174 9.61 -1.64 -1.77
CA THR A 174 11.00 -1.55 -2.27
C THR A 174 11.13 -2.10 -3.68
N SER A 175 10.33 -3.08 -4.10
CA SER A 175 10.37 -3.58 -5.47
C SER A 175 9.88 -2.55 -6.49
N ILE A 176 8.88 -1.75 -6.13
CA ILE A 176 8.41 -0.66 -7.00
C ILE A 176 9.47 0.44 -7.12
N PHE A 177 10.09 0.82 -5.99
CA PHE A 177 11.02 1.96 -5.95
C PHE A 177 12.50 1.59 -6.21
N ASN A 178 12.82 0.33 -6.51
CA ASN A 178 14.18 -0.16 -6.71
C ASN A 178 14.26 -1.16 -7.88
N ASP A 179 13.79 -0.72 -9.05
CA ASP A 179 13.90 -1.44 -10.33
C ASP A 179 13.43 -2.91 -10.27
N GLY A 180 12.33 -3.17 -9.61
CA GLY A 180 11.76 -4.50 -9.44
C GLY A 180 12.41 -5.34 -8.31
N THR A 181 13.52 -4.89 -7.74
CA THR A 181 14.26 -5.63 -6.72
C THR A 181 13.71 -5.37 -5.32
N MET A 182 13.19 -6.41 -4.69
CA MET A 182 12.66 -6.34 -3.33
C MET A 182 13.76 -6.48 -2.29
N MET A 183 13.83 -5.54 -1.35
CA MET A 183 14.85 -5.45 -0.30
C MET A 183 14.27 -5.75 1.06
N ARG A 184 14.99 -6.53 1.87
CA ARG A 184 14.60 -6.80 3.25
C ARG A 184 14.92 -5.60 4.15
N PRO A 185 13.92 -4.99 4.82
CA PRO A 185 14.17 -3.98 5.85
C PRO A 185 14.99 -4.56 7.01
N TYR A 186 15.88 -3.75 7.61
CA TYR A 186 16.58 -4.07 8.84
C TYR A 186 16.80 -2.80 9.67
N VAL A 187 16.77 -2.94 10.99
CA VAL A 187 16.85 -1.82 11.95
C VAL A 187 18.11 -1.87 12.82
N ILE A 188 18.86 -2.97 12.74
CA ILE A 188 20.11 -3.16 13.48
C ILE A 188 21.25 -3.15 12.49
N ASP A 189 22.20 -2.22 12.65
CA ASP A 189 23.43 -2.18 11.85
C ASP A 189 24.43 -3.24 12.29
N SER A 190 24.71 -3.27 13.60
CA SER A 190 25.71 -4.19 14.14
C SER A 190 25.45 -4.57 15.59
N ILE A 191 26.01 -5.70 15.99
CA ILE A 191 26.10 -6.16 17.37
C ILE A 191 27.57 -6.08 17.76
N VAL A 192 27.87 -5.34 18.83
CA VAL A 192 29.22 -5.10 19.32
C VAL A 192 29.34 -5.73 20.71
N ASP A 193 30.42 -6.44 20.95
CA ASP A 193 30.78 -6.96 22.26
C ASP A 193 31.14 -5.80 23.18
N SER A 194 30.50 -5.72 24.34
CA SER A 194 30.67 -4.60 25.29
C SER A 194 32.02 -4.52 25.95
N ASP A 195 32.70 -5.66 26.10
CA ASP A 195 33.97 -5.73 26.83
C ASP A 195 35.17 -5.47 25.93
N THR A 196 35.08 -5.96 24.70
CA THR A 196 36.19 -5.88 23.73
C THR A 196 36.05 -4.77 22.69
N GLY A 197 34.84 -4.22 22.50
CA GLY A 197 34.50 -3.28 21.43
C GLY A 197 34.49 -3.90 20.02
N GLN A 198 34.67 -5.22 19.91
CA GLN A 198 34.68 -5.89 18.61
C GLN A 198 33.28 -6.10 18.06
N THR A 199 33.14 -5.90 16.75
CA THR A 199 31.87 -6.21 16.05
C THR A 199 31.71 -7.74 15.94
N VAL A 200 30.72 -8.26 16.67
CA VAL A 200 30.37 -9.69 16.67
C VAL A 200 29.54 -10.02 15.39
N LYS A 201 28.68 -9.10 14.97
CA LYS A 201 27.85 -9.28 13.78
C LYS A 201 27.52 -7.93 13.15
N LYS A 202 27.59 -7.87 11.82
CA LYS A 202 27.16 -6.72 11.03
C LYS A 202 26.09 -7.13 10.04
N TYR A 203 25.00 -6.35 9.99
CA TYR A 203 23.93 -6.55 9.01
C TYR A 203 24.19 -5.70 7.76
N LYS A 204 23.69 -6.15 6.62
CA LYS A 204 23.88 -5.48 5.32
C LYS A 204 22.58 -5.49 4.54
N LYS A 205 22.46 -4.59 3.58
CA LYS A 205 21.38 -4.61 2.57
C LYS A 205 21.30 -6.01 1.95
N LYS A 206 20.07 -6.53 1.83
CA LYS A 206 19.84 -7.86 1.27
C LYS A 206 18.62 -7.83 0.35
N ALA A 207 18.83 -8.11 -0.92
CA ALA A 207 17.76 -8.43 -1.86
C ALA A 207 17.12 -9.78 -1.46
N VAL A 208 15.79 -9.86 -1.53
CA VAL A 208 15.01 -11.05 -1.15
C VAL A 208 14.11 -11.56 -2.27
N GLY A 209 14.09 -10.88 -3.41
CA GLY A 209 13.35 -11.30 -4.59
C GLY A 209 13.32 -10.22 -5.66
N THR A 210 12.76 -10.58 -6.80
CA THR A 210 12.46 -9.66 -7.90
C THR A 210 11.03 -9.97 -8.36
N PRO A 211 10.01 -9.51 -7.61
CA PRO A 211 8.62 -9.88 -7.87
C PRO A 211 8.09 -9.34 -9.20
N ILE A 212 8.62 -8.23 -9.68
CA ILE A 212 8.26 -7.59 -10.96
C ILE A 212 9.51 -7.20 -11.74
N SER A 213 9.34 -6.97 -13.05
CA SER A 213 10.42 -6.48 -13.91
C SER A 213 10.77 -5.01 -13.62
N SER A 214 11.98 -4.58 -13.99
CA SER A 214 12.38 -3.17 -13.91
C SER A 214 11.49 -2.27 -14.78
N GLN A 215 11.01 -2.78 -15.92
CA GLN A 215 10.08 -2.06 -16.78
C GLN A 215 8.74 -1.83 -16.08
N THR A 216 8.16 -2.87 -15.50
CA THR A 216 6.93 -2.77 -14.71
C THR A 216 7.07 -1.79 -13.55
N ALA A 217 8.20 -1.85 -12.83
CA ALA A 217 8.46 -0.91 -11.74
C ALA A 217 8.42 0.55 -12.20
N LYS A 218 9.05 0.87 -13.34
CA LYS A 218 9.03 2.21 -13.94
C LYS A 218 7.66 2.66 -14.40
N GLU A 219 6.89 1.77 -15.03
CA GLU A 219 5.53 2.09 -15.46
C GLU A 219 4.62 2.39 -14.25
N VAL A 220 4.73 1.62 -13.16
CA VAL A 220 3.99 1.91 -11.93
C VAL A 220 4.45 3.22 -11.28
N GLN A 221 5.76 3.51 -11.27
CA GLN A 221 6.30 4.77 -10.79
C GLN A 221 5.74 5.96 -11.57
N GLU A 222 5.66 5.86 -12.90
CA GLU A 222 5.04 6.89 -13.75
C GLU A 222 3.59 7.17 -13.32
N LEU A 223 2.77 6.14 -13.14
CA LEU A 223 1.41 6.33 -12.65
C LEU A 223 1.36 6.94 -11.25
N MET A 224 2.30 6.55 -10.36
CA MET A 224 2.37 7.09 -8.99
C MET A 224 2.82 8.55 -8.94
N SER A 225 3.54 9.06 -9.95
CA SER A 225 3.94 10.47 -10.05
C SER A 225 2.73 11.39 -10.23
N HIS A 226 1.67 10.91 -10.89
CA HIS A 226 0.44 11.67 -11.16
C HIS A 226 -0.52 11.76 -9.96
N VAL A 227 -0.27 11.03 -8.88
CA VAL A 227 -1.16 11.07 -7.71
C VAL A 227 -1.16 12.43 -7.00
N THR A 228 -0.13 13.27 -7.21
CA THR A 228 -0.07 14.63 -6.66
C THR A 228 -0.54 15.72 -7.63
N ASP A 229 -0.99 15.37 -8.83
CA ASP A 229 -1.52 16.32 -9.80
C ASP A 229 -2.79 16.99 -9.29
N GLU A 230 -3.15 18.12 -9.91
CA GLU A 230 -4.37 18.83 -9.57
C GLU A 230 -5.61 17.93 -9.79
N GLY A 231 -6.46 17.85 -8.79
CA GLY A 231 -7.65 17.01 -8.80
C GLY A 231 -7.40 15.54 -8.45
N ALA A 232 -6.15 15.08 -8.36
CA ALA A 232 -5.83 13.72 -7.95
C ALA A 232 -5.91 13.52 -6.43
N SER A 233 -6.02 12.27 -6.00
CA SER A 233 -6.28 11.88 -4.61
C SER A 233 -5.21 12.32 -3.60
N GLY A 234 -4.00 12.56 -4.06
CA GLY A 234 -2.85 12.97 -3.25
C GLY A 234 -2.43 14.44 -3.40
N HIS A 235 -3.18 15.26 -4.13
CA HIS A 235 -2.80 16.65 -4.43
C HIS A 235 -2.38 17.47 -3.19
N ARG A 236 -3.06 17.30 -2.06
CA ARG A 236 -2.73 18.00 -0.78
C ARG A 236 -1.33 17.67 -0.23
N PHE A 237 -0.72 16.55 -0.68
CA PHE A 237 0.62 16.14 -0.26
C PHE A 237 1.73 16.68 -1.17
N LYS A 238 1.38 17.36 -2.25
CA LYS A 238 2.35 17.98 -3.15
C LYS A 238 3.35 18.83 -2.36
N MET A 239 4.61 18.75 -2.72
CA MET A 239 5.72 19.47 -2.08
C MET A 239 6.45 20.31 -3.11
N ASP A 240 6.69 21.59 -2.79
CA ASP A 240 7.46 22.45 -3.67
C ASP A 240 8.91 21.99 -3.76
N GLY A 241 9.42 21.83 -4.98
CA GLY A 241 10.79 21.41 -5.27
C GLY A 241 11.11 19.96 -4.96
N ILE A 242 10.09 19.11 -4.69
CA ILE A 242 10.27 17.68 -4.44
C ILE A 242 9.18 16.92 -5.18
N ASP A 243 9.56 16.20 -6.24
CA ASP A 243 8.65 15.32 -6.94
C ASP A 243 8.54 13.98 -6.20
N LEU A 244 7.30 13.54 -6.03
CA LEU A 244 6.95 12.36 -5.25
C LEU A 244 6.38 11.26 -6.12
N LEU A 245 6.82 10.03 -5.90
CA LEU A 245 6.08 8.83 -6.26
C LEU A 245 5.20 8.49 -5.06
N MET A 246 3.88 8.58 -5.18
CA MET A 246 3.05 8.37 -4.00
C MET A 246 1.74 7.64 -4.26
N LYS A 247 1.16 7.14 -3.18
CA LYS A 247 -0.22 6.66 -3.11
C LYS A 247 -0.82 6.97 -1.75
N THR A 248 -2.01 7.53 -1.76
CA THR A 248 -2.85 7.71 -0.57
C THR A 248 -3.59 6.43 -0.25
N GLY A 249 -3.88 6.22 1.03
CA GLY A 249 -4.72 5.13 1.52
C GLY A 249 -5.76 5.63 2.50
N THR A 250 -6.94 5.07 2.36
CA THR A 250 -8.01 5.16 3.37
C THR A 250 -8.59 3.76 3.48
N ALA A 251 -8.63 3.22 4.67
CA ALA A 251 -9.18 1.90 4.93
C ALA A 251 -10.17 1.98 6.10
N GLN A 252 -11.28 1.26 5.95
CA GLN A 252 -12.19 1.01 7.07
C GLN A 252 -11.51 0.07 8.07
N ILE A 253 -11.87 0.19 9.34
CA ILE A 253 -11.36 -0.68 10.40
C ILE A 253 -12.48 -1.65 10.79
N TYR A 254 -12.22 -2.95 10.65
CA TYR A 254 -13.18 -3.94 11.13
C TYR A 254 -13.19 -3.97 12.66
N ASN A 255 -14.36 -3.77 13.25
CA ASN A 255 -14.56 -3.77 14.69
C ASN A 255 -15.19 -5.11 15.11
N GLU A 256 -14.40 -5.98 15.73
CA GLU A 256 -14.85 -7.31 16.15
C GLU A 256 -16.03 -7.25 17.12
N ASN A 257 -16.07 -6.23 17.99
CA ASN A 257 -17.17 -6.07 18.96
C ASN A 257 -18.50 -5.70 18.28
N LEU A 258 -18.43 -5.01 17.14
CA LEU A 258 -19.60 -4.62 16.36
C LEU A 258 -19.95 -5.67 15.28
N GLY A 259 -19.05 -6.59 14.97
CA GLY A 259 -19.19 -7.56 13.87
C GLY A 259 -19.29 -6.92 12.49
N LYS A 260 -18.78 -5.69 12.32
CA LYS A 260 -18.82 -4.90 11.08
C LYS A 260 -17.70 -3.87 11.05
N TYR A 261 -17.53 -3.22 9.92
CA TYR A 261 -16.65 -2.06 9.83
C TYR A 261 -17.10 -0.93 10.77
N ASP A 262 -16.12 -0.32 11.44
CA ASP A 262 -16.35 0.79 12.37
C ASP A 262 -16.82 2.02 11.56
N PRO A 263 -17.98 2.60 11.91
CA PRO A 263 -18.50 3.74 11.18
C PRO A 263 -17.71 5.04 11.42
N ASP A 264 -16.98 5.12 12.55
CA ASP A 264 -16.35 6.35 13.01
C ASP A 264 -14.85 6.37 12.76
N TYR A 265 -14.20 5.19 12.77
CA TYR A 265 -12.73 5.09 12.68
C TYR A 265 -12.26 4.54 11.34
N HIS A 266 -11.22 5.20 10.81
CA HIS A 266 -10.56 4.81 9.57
C HIS A 266 -9.05 4.88 9.74
N THR A 267 -8.33 4.03 9.02
CA THR A 267 -6.89 4.18 8.83
C THR A 267 -6.66 5.07 7.62
N SER A 268 -6.08 6.23 7.84
CA SER A 268 -5.60 7.12 6.77
C SER A 268 -4.10 6.96 6.61
N SER A 269 -3.62 6.78 5.38
CA SER A 269 -2.21 6.53 5.14
C SER A 269 -1.70 7.17 3.85
N VAL A 270 -0.37 7.29 3.78
CA VAL A 270 0.37 7.71 2.60
C VAL A 270 1.62 6.83 2.51
N MET A 271 1.87 6.26 1.34
CA MET A 271 3.14 5.70 0.95
C MET A 271 3.74 6.59 -0.12
N ALA A 272 4.96 7.06 0.08
CA ALA A 272 5.65 7.87 -0.92
C ALA A 272 7.15 7.62 -0.93
N ALA A 273 7.76 7.82 -2.10
CA ALA A 273 9.20 7.84 -2.28
C ALA A 273 9.65 9.13 -2.98
N ALA A 274 10.86 9.56 -2.71
CA ALA A 274 11.46 10.78 -3.28
C ALA A 274 12.99 10.68 -3.37
N PRO A 275 13.62 11.42 -4.31
CA PRO A 275 13.01 12.08 -5.47
C PRO A 275 12.35 11.08 -6.42
N ALA A 276 11.41 11.52 -7.25
CA ALA A 276 10.65 10.62 -8.12
C ALA A 276 11.52 9.93 -9.19
N ASP A 277 12.53 10.62 -9.71
CA ASP A 277 13.45 10.14 -10.75
C ASP A 277 14.51 9.15 -10.23
N ASP A 278 14.88 9.24 -8.95
CA ASP A 278 15.87 8.35 -8.31
C ASP A 278 15.57 8.22 -6.81
N PRO A 279 14.60 7.38 -6.43
CA PRO A 279 14.13 7.28 -5.05
C PRO A 279 15.23 6.92 -4.05
N LYS A 280 15.50 7.81 -3.11
CA LYS A 280 16.49 7.63 -2.03
C LYS A 280 15.84 7.32 -0.70
N VAL A 281 14.62 7.81 -0.52
CA VAL A 281 13.86 7.73 0.72
C VAL A 281 12.45 7.26 0.40
N MET A 282 11.95 6.37 1.23
CA MET A 282 10.55 5.94 1.23
C MET A 282 9.95 6.24 2.60
N VAL A 283 8.78 6.85 2.63
CA VAL A 283 8.03 7.18 3.85
C VAL A 283 6.65 6.57 3.79
N TYR A 284 6.32 5.74 4.77
CA TYR A 284 4.95 5.40 5.09
C TYR A 284 4.50 6.24 6.28
N TYR A 285 3.42 6.97 6.12
CA TYR A 285 2.76 7.73 7.17
C TYR A 285 1.33 7.22 7.31
N GLY A 286 0.98 6.68 8.47
CA GLY A 286 -0.34 6.13 8.72
C GLY A 286 -0.84 6.53 10.09
N LEU A 287 -2.14 6.78 10.20
CA LEU A 287 -2.81 7.12 11.45
C LEU A 287 -4.24 6.57 11.45
N VAL A 288 -4.73 6.26 12.65
CA VAL A 288 -6.15 5.98 12.89
C VAL A 288 -6.84 7.29 13.26
N SER A 289 -7.92 7.60 12.57
CA SER A 289 -8.63 8.87 12.70
C SER A 289 -10.14 8.66 12.53
N THR A 290 -10.91 9.54 13.19
CA THR A 290 -12.36 9.65 12.98
C THR A 290 -12.72 10.51 11.76
N ASN A 291 -11.72 11.10 11.10
CA ASN A 291 -11.94 11.97 9.96
C ASN A 291 -11.19 11.48 8.72
N ILE A 292 -11.95 11.02 7.74
CA ILE A 292 -11.46 10.49 6.46
C ILE A 292 -10.79 11.56 5.59
N THR A 293 -11.27 12.81 5.65
CA THR A 293 -10.98 13.81 4.61
C THR A 293 -10.03 14.93 5.04
N SER A 294 -9.83 15.15 6.34
CA SER A 294 -9.18 16.38 6.83
C SER A 294 -7.96 16.17 7.71
N TYR A 295 -7.31 14.98 7.66
CA TYR A 295 -6.03 14.86 8.35
C TYR A 295 -4.95 15.70 7.64
N SER A 296 -4.10 16.35 8.43
CA SER A 296 -3.09 17.27 7.92
C SER A 296 -2.00 16.54 7.12
N ALA A 297 -1.61 17.12 5.98
CA ALA A 297 -0.45 16.64 5.20
C ALA A 297 0.90 17.13 5.78
N GLU A 298 0.88 18.13 6.66
CA GLU A 298 2.11 18.76 7.15
C GLU A 298 3.06 17.82 7.92
N PRO A 299 2.59 16.91 8.80
CA PRO A 299 3.50 15.96 9.43
C PRO A 299 4.23 15.07 8.41
N PHE A 300 3.51 14.57 7.38
CA PHE A 300 4.13 13.81 6.30
C PHE A 300 5.18 14.64 5.56
N LYS A 301 4.83 15.87 5.13
CA LYS A 301 5.74 16.74 4.40
C LYS A 301 7.00 17.05 5.21
N LYS A 302 6.85 17.28 6.52
CA LYS A 302 7.99 17.49 7.41
C LYS A 302 8.87 16.23 7.50
N ILE A 303 8.30 15.07 7.74
CA ILE A 303 9.02 13.79 7.82
C ILE A 303 9.80 13.55 6.52
N MET A 304 9.16 13.71 5.36
CA MET A 304 9.78 13.52 4.06
C MET A 304 10.97 14.46 3.87
N ARG A 305 10.78 15.77 4.14
CA ARG A 305 11.83 16.80 4.00
C ARG A 305 13.01 16.51 4.93
N ASP A 306 12.77 16.27 6.21
CA ASP A 306 13.81 16.02 7.20
C ASP A 306 14.60 14.74 6.85
N THR A 307 13.92 13.73 6.34
CA THR A 307 14.55 12.46 5.95
C THR A 307 15.42 12.65 4.71
N LEU A 308 14.95 13.35 3.68
CA LEU A 308 15.73 13.67 2.48
C LEU A 308 16.99 14.47 2.84
N GLN A 309 16.86 15.48 3.69
CA GLN A 309 18.02 16.27 4.17
C GLN A 309 19.05 15.40 4.90
N THR A 310 18.59 14.44 5.70
CA THR A 310 19.48 13.49 6.40
C THR A 310 20.30 12.64 5.42
N TYR A 311 19.74 12.35 4.26
CA TYR A 311 20.42 11.62 3.17
C TYR A 311 21.16 12.53 2.19
N GLY A 312 21.25 13.84 2.47
CA GLY A 312 21.99 14.80 1.65
C GLY A 312 21.31 15.15 0.33
N VAL A 313 20.00 14.89 0.20
CA VAL A 313 19.20 15.30 -0.94
C VAL A 313 18.75 16.74 -0.77
N SER A 314 18.99 17.60 -1.77
CA SER A 314 18.52 18.99 -1.74
C SER A 314 17.00 19.03 -1.75
N THR A 315 16.44 19.82 -0.86
CA THR A 315 15.00 20.06 -0.72
C THR A 315 14.64 21.52 -0.98
N THR A 316 15.58 22.27 -1.55
CA THR A 316 15.36 23.69 -1.89
C THR A 316 14.82 23.78 -3.31
N PRO A 317 13.74 24.54 -3.57
CA PRO A 317 13.29 24.80 -4.94
C PRO A 317 14.41 25.45 -5.73
N THR A 318 14.67 24.93 -6.93
CA THR A 318 15.61 25.52 -7.89
C THR A 318 14.98 26.73 -8.58
#